data_54bf108ff05e1a9e20b6d335b2dd43d3
#
_entry.id   54bf108ff05e1a9e20b6d335b2dd43d3
#
_cell.length_a   1.000
_cell.length_b   1.000
_cell.length_c   1.000
_cell.angle_alpha   90.00
_cell.angle_beta   90.00
_cell.angle_gamma   90.00
#
_symmetry.space_group_name_H-M   'P 1'
#
loop_
_entity.id
_entity.type
_entity.pdbx_description
1 polymer ?
#
loop_
_entity_poly.entity_id
_entity_poly.type
_entity_poly.pdbx_seq_one_letter_code
_entity_poly.pdbx_strand_id
1 'polypeptide(L)' 'MAMDQLVDVEGTVTKVLPGTMFRVELINKHEVLAHISGKMRKRFIRLSVGDRVKLEMTPYDLGKARIVYRLS' A
#
# COMPACT_ATOMS: atom_id res chain seq x y z
N MET A 1 14.99 7.36 -17.05
CA MET A 1 13.80 6.61 -17.45
C MET A 1 12.69 6.84 -16.45
N ALA A 2 11.51 6.89 -16.96
CA ALA A 2 10.35 7.19 -16.11
C ALA A 2 10.02 6.05 -15.16
N MET A 3 10.53 4.87 -15.40
CA MET A 3 10.23 3.70 -14.57
C MET A 3 10.61 3.89 -13.11
N ASP A 4 11.47 4.85 -12.83
CA ASP A 4 11.89 5.08 -11.45
C ASP A 4 11.06 6.11 -10.72
N GLN A 5 10.02 6.60 -11.37
CA GLN A 5 9.19 7.63 -10.76
C GLN A 5 8.09 6.99 -9.94
N LEU A 6 8.45 6.54 -8.76
CA LEU A 6 7.47 6.06 -7.81
C LEU A 6 6.95 7.22 -7.00
N VAL A 7 5.65 7.22 -6.77
CA VAL A 7 5.00 8.25 -5.97
C VAL A 7 4.70 7.66 -4.60
N ASP A 8 5.13 8.35 -3.56
CA ASP A 8 4.81 7.95 -2.20
C ASP A 8 3.45 8.53 -1.83
N VAL A 9 2.58 7.68 -1.34
CA VAL A 9 1.27 8.10 -0.88
C VAL A 9 0.99 7.43 0.45
N GLU A 10 0.03 7.98 1.17
CA GLU A 10 -0.40 7.42 2.44
C GLU A 10 -1.86 7.06 2.36
N GLY A 11 -2.23 6.05 3.14
CA GLY A 11 -3.60 5.61 3.18
C GLY A 11 -3.90 4.79 4.41
N THR A 12 -5.15 4.37 4.51
CA THR A 12 -5.64 3.57 5.63
C THR A 12 -6.16 2.25 5.09
N VAL A 13 -5.76 1.16 5.73
CA VAL A 13 -6.24 -0.17 5.33
C VAL A 13 -7.73 -0.26 5.64
N THR A 14 -8.53 -0.54 4.61
CA THR A 14 -9.98 -0.66 4.76
C THR A 14 -10.44 -2.11 4.72
N LYS A 15 -9.64 -3.00 4.13
CA LYS A 15 -10.02 -4.41 4.04
C LYS A 15 -8.78 -5.27 3.91
N VAL A 16 -8.78 -6.40 4.60
CA VAL A 16 -7.72 -7.40 4.47
C VAL A 16 -8.24 -8.50 3.56
N LEU A 17 -7.46 -8.78 2.51
CA LEU A 17 -7.82 -9.77 1.50
C LEU A 17 -6.88 -10.97 1.59
N PRO A 18 -7.28 -12.13 1.06
CA PRO A 18 -6.39 -13.29 1.03
C PRO A 18 -5.14 -13.02 0.20
N GLY A 19 -4.06 -13.74 0.50
CA GLY A 19 -2.85 -13.68 -0.30
C GLY A 19 -2.03 -12.43 -0.09
N THR A 20 -2.02 -11.89 1.11
CA THR A 20 -1.25 -10.68 1.48
C THR A 20 -1.64 -9.45 0.68
N MET A 21 -2.91 -9.39 0.29
CA MET A 21 -3.46 -8.24 -0.42
C MET A 21 -4.33 -7.43 0.52
N PHE A 22 -4.40 -6.13 0.26
CA PHE A 22 -5.15 -5.20 1.11
C PHE A 22 -5.83 -4.17 0.25
N ARG A 23 -7.00 -3.73 0.69
CA ARG A 23 -7.60 -2.53 0.14
C ARG A 23 -7.22 -1.36 1.02
N VAL A 24 -6.74 -0.30 0.39
CA VAL A 24 -6.27 0.88 1.11
C VAL A 24 -6.95 2.10 0.51
N GLU A 25 -7.54 2.89 1.38
CA GLU A 25 -8.14 4.16 0.98
C GLU A 25 -7.09 5.25 1.15
N LEU A 26 -6.77 5.93 0.07
CA LEU A 26 -5.80 7.02 0.09
C LEU A 26 -6.43 8.27 0.68
N ILE A 27 -5.61 9.25 1.00
CA ILE A 27 -6.10 10.50 1.61
C ILE A 27 -7.06 11.24 0.70
N ASN A 28 -6.99 11.02 -0.62
CA ASN A 28 -7.92 11.63 -1.57
C ASN A 28 -9.17 10.78 -1.77
N LYS A 29 -9.38 9.78 -0.91
CA LYS A 29 -10.51 8.85 -0.95
C LYS A 29 -10.50 7.90 -2.13
N HIS A 30 -9.43 7.85 -2.86
CA HIS A 30 -9.24 6.86 -3.91
C HIS A 30 -8.83 5.53 -3.28
N GLU A 31 -9.53 4.45 -3.63
CA GLU A 31 -9.21 3.13 -3.09
C GLU A 31 -8.33 2.36 -4.06
N VAL A 32 -7.26 1.77 -3.53
CA VAL A 32 -6.33 1.01 -4.35
C VAL A 32 -6.18 -0.40 -3.78
N LEU A 33 -5.75 -1.31 -4.64
CA LEU A 33 -5.40 -2.66 -4.24
C LEU A 33 -3.90 -2.68 -3.96
N ALA A 34 -3.53 -3.06 -2.74
CA ALA A 34 -2.15 -2.99 -2.31
C ALA A 34 -1.65 -4.36 -1.90
N HIS A 35 -0.36 -4.57 -2.05
CA HIS A 35 0.31 -5.76 -1.54
C HIS A 35 1.50 -5.34 -0.68
N ILE A 36 1.97 -6.28 0.15
CA ILE A 36 3.06 -6.01 1.06
C ILE A 36 4.38 -6.09 0.31
N SER A 37 5.28 -5.12 0.56
CA SER A 37 6.61 -5.15 -0.02
C SER A 37 7.43 -6.29 0.58
N GLY A 38 8.51 -6.66 -0.11
CA GLY A 38 9.39 -7.71 0.38
C GLY A 38 10.00 -7.39 1.74
N LYS A 39 10.31 -6.13 2.00
CA LYS A 39 10.85 -5.71 3.28
C LYS A 39 9.88 -5.97 4.42
N MET A 40 8.62 -5.62 4.21
CA MET A 40 7.61 -5.82 5.25
C MET A 40 7.36 -7.29 5.49
N ARG A 41 7.39 -8.08 4.43
CA ARG A 41 7.19 -9.52 4.56
C ARG A 41 8.29 -10.15 5.39
N LYS A 42 9.53 -9.71 5.20
CA LYS A 42 10.66 -10.24 5.96
C LYS A 42 10.56 -9.89 7.44
N ARG A 43 9.94 -8.78 7.76
CA ARG A 43 9.80 -8.34 9.14
C ARG A 43 8.53 -8.86 9.81
N PHE A 44 7.75 -9.66 9.10
CA PHE A 44 6.51 -10.23 9.63
C PHE A 44 5.56 -9.17 10.17
N ILE A 45 5.53 -8.02 9.53
CA ILE A 45 4.64 -6.93 9.94
C ILE A 45 3.22 -7.30 9.57
N ARG A 46 2.33 -7.25 10.55
CA ARG A 46 0.91 -7.51 10.32
C ARG A 46 0.18 -6.19 10.14
N LEU A 47 -0.77 -6.21 9.21
CA LEU A 47 -1.63 -5.06 8.97
C LEU A 47 -3.07 -5.44 9.27
N SER A 48 -3.79 -4.50 9.85
CA SER A 48 -5.20 -4.67 10.18
C SER A 48 -5.99 -3.51 9.63
N VAL A 49 -7.29 -3.71 9.52
CA VAL A 49 -8.19 -2.63 9.11
C VAL A 49 -8.01 -1.47 10.09
N GLY A 50 -7.86 -0.27 9.54
CA GLY A 50 -7.62 0.92 10.32
C GLY A 50 -6.17 1.34 10.43
N ASP A 51 -5.24 0.46 10.06
CA ASP A 51 -3.82 0.81 10.12
C ASP A 51 -3.48 1.82 9.02
N ARG A 52 -2.64 2.77 9.38
CA ARG A 52 -2.15 3.73 8.40
C ARG A 52 -0.85 3.22 7.83
N VAL A 53 -0.72 3.35 6.52
CA VAL A 53 0.42 2.80 5.79
C VAL A 53 0.93 3.80 4.78
N LYS A 54 2.21 3.65 4.46
CA LYS A 54 2.82 4.37 3.37
C LYS A 54 2.96 3.41 2.20
N LEU A 55 2.60 3.90 1.01
CA LEU A 55 2.59 3.08 -0.19
C LEU A 55 3.39 3.74 -1.29
N GLU A 56 3.88 2.91 -2.19
CA GLU A 56 4.48 3.37 -3.44
C GLU A 56 3.59 2.95 -4.58
N MET A 57 3.39 3.84 -5.53
CA MET A 57 2.66 3.51 -6.74
C MET A 57 3.29 4.21 -7.92
N THR A 58 3.09 3.63 -9.11
CA THR A 58 3.57 4.26 -10.33
C THR A 58 2.46 5.14 -10.90
N PRO A 59 2.81 6.20 -11.62
CA PRO A 59 1.78 7.01 -12.29
C PRO A 59 1.07 6.25 -13.41
N TYR A 60 1.62 5.11 -13.80
CA TYR A 60 1.03 4.31 -14.87
C TYR A 60 -0.02 3.32 -14.40
N ASP A 61 -0.11 3.09 -13.11
CA ASP A 61 -1.05 2.11 -12.57
C ASP A 61 -1.59 2.63 -11.24
N LEU A 62 -2.59 3.47 -11.33
CA LEU A 62 -3.15 4.13 -10.16
C LEU A 62 -4.09 3.25 -9.35
N GLY A 63 -4.39 2.08 -9.85
CA GLY A 63 -5.26 1.15 -9.13
C GLY A 63 -4.52 0.18 -8.23
N LYS A 64 -3.18 0.13 -8.33
CA LYS A 64 -2.37 -0.80 -7.57
C LYS A 64 -1.24 -0.08 -6.87
N ALA A 65 -0.88 -0.59 -5.69
CA ALA A 65 0.16 0.03 -4.90
C ALA A 65 0.92 -1.04 -4.12
N ARG A 66 2.07 -0.64 -3.59
CA ARG A 66 2.87 -1.51 -2.74
C ARG A 66 3.04 -0.85 -1.39
N ILE A 67 2.67 -1.56 -0.35
CA ILE A 67 2.82 -1.06 1.01
C ILE A 67 4.28 -1.23 1.42
N VAL A 68 4.94 -0.13 1.74
CA VAL A 68 6.36 -0.16 2.07
C VAL A 68 6.61 0.15 3.53
N TYR A 69 5.62 0.67 4.24
CA TYR A 69 5.83 1.07 5.62
C TYR A 69 4.50 1.16 6.36
N ARG A 70 4.51 0.74 7.63
CA ARG A 70 3.35 0.91 8.50
C ARG A 70 3.59 2.13 9.38
N LEU A 71 2.67 3.09 9.30
CA LEU A 71 2.82 4.33 10.04
C LEU A 71 2.21 4.26 11.44
N SER A 72 1.12 3.53 11.59
CA SER A 72 0.50 3.40 12.90
C SER A 72 -0.50 2.27 12.95
#